data_95afe8ee98b7b555eb47d62773f47034
#
_entry.id   95afe8ee98b7b555eb47d62773f47034
#
_cell.length_a   1.000
_cell.length_b   1.000
_cell.length_c   1.000
_cell.angle_alpha   90.00
_cell.angle_beta   90.00
_cell.angle_gamma   90.00
#
_symmetry.space_group_name_H-M   'P 1'
#
loop_
_entity.id
_entity.type
_entity.pdbx_description
1 polymer ?
#
loop_
_entity_poly.entity_id
_entity_poly.type
_entity_poly.pdbx_seq_one_letter_code
_entity_poly.pdbx_strand_id
1 'polypeptide(L)'
;MKKLKYINKLGAELELNNFAPFLLLSFTEKGKVSIYNNKGMNQDGSTYLGNTIDISSKSMEVAIIADSEEELINYRDKFNKVFNPKLGEGYLVYIDSIKEIKTKCLVDALPYFSSVNSNVNKCLLTFTASNPFWMDIEESKAEVALWKGDFCFDLEIQEDTGIEIGHREPSLIVNVFNDGDVECGIKVEFKALATVINPSIVNIYSQEFMKINKVMEAGEIITMTTGFGDKKVESNLNGITTNAFNYIDFQSTFLQLNTGDNLFRYNADENIDNLEVTIYYTPQYLGV
;
A
#
# COMPACT_ATOMS: atom_id res chain seq x y z
N MET A 1 -1.08 22.79 -7.87
CA MET A 1 -1.52 22.64 -9.28
C MET A 1 -1.86 21.18 -9.48
N LYS A 2 -3.07 20.86 -9.92
CA LYS A 2 -3.50 19.46 -10.08
C LYS A 2 -2.87 18.83 -11.31
N LYS A 3 -2.29 17.65 -11.14
CA LYS A 3 -1.72 16.83 -12.20
C LYS A 3 -2.19 15.39 -12.01
N LEU A 4 -2.39 14.70 -13.13
CA LEU A 4 -2.59 13.25 -13.16
C LEU A 4 -1.49 12.62 -14.00
N LYS A 5 -0.94 11.54 -13.55
CA LYS A 5 0.08 10.77 -14.26
C LYS A 5 -0.40 9.30 -14.30
N TYR A 6 -0.44 8.74 -15.49
CA TYR A 6 -0.71 7.31 -15.63
C TYR A 6 0.57 6.59 -16.00
N ILE A 7 0.82 5.48 -15.31
CA ILE A 7 1.97 4.60 -15.52
C ILE A 7 1.42 3.21 -15.84
N ASN A 8 1.67 2.73 -17.04
CA ASN A 8 1.21 1.39 -17.42
C ASN A 8 2.14 0.29 -16.88
N LYS A 9 1.73 -0.97 -17.03
CA LYS A 9 2.47 -2.14 -16.54
C LYS A 9 3.91 -2.25 -17.08
N LEU A 10 4.21 -1.65 -18.24
CA LEU A 10 5.53 -1.65 -18.85
C LEU A 10 6.41 -0.47 -18.40
N GLY A 11 5.91 0.38 -17.51
CA GLY A 11 6.60 1.57 -17.03
C GLY A 11 6.51 2.78 -17.98
N ALA A 12 5.77 2.68 -19.10
CA ALA A 12 5.52 3.85 -19.93
C ALA A 12 4.50 4.77 -19.25
N GLU A 13 4.81 6.06 -19.22
CA GLU A 13 4.05 7.05 -18.48
C GLU A 13 3.61 8.24 -19.34
N LEU A 14 2.52 8.89 -18.91
CA LEU A 14 2.02 10.10 -19.49
C LEU A 14 1.45 11.01 -18.41
N GLU A 15 1.95 12.24 -18.37
CA GLU A 15 1.47 13.28 -17.45
C GLU A 15 0.40 14.13 -18.13
N LEU A 16 -0.69 14.35 -17.41
CA LEU A 16 -1.81 15.20 -17.78
C LEU A 16 -1.84 16.38 -16.81
N ASN A 17 -1.75 17.57 -17.32
CA ASN A 17 -1.66 18.78 -16.51
C ASN A 17 -2.50 19.92 -17.12
N ASN A 18 -2.28 21.16 -16.74
CA ASN A 18 -3.01 22.32 -17.25
C ASN A 18 -2.33 22.99 -18.46
N PHE A 19 -1.37 22.30 -19.10
CA PHE A 19 -0.59 22.81 -20.23
C PHE A 19 -0.62 21.85 -21.41
N ALA A 20 -0.37 22.40 -22.62
CA ALA A 20 -0.14 21.57 -23.81
C ALA A 20 1.10 20.65 -23.61
N PRO A 21 1.17 19.50 -24.28
CA PRO A 21 0.23 19.00 -25.29
C PRO A 21 -0.98 18.25 -24.71
N PHE A 22 -0.95 17.79 -23.43
CA PHE A 22 -1.99 16.95 -22.82
C PHE A 22 -2.68 17.70 -21.68
N LEU A 23 -3.67 18.50 -22.05
CA LEU A 23 -4.41 19.34 -21.12
C LEU A 23 -5.53 18.56 -20.43
N LEU A 24 -5.47 18.43 -19.12
CA LEU A 24 -6.54 17.83 -18.32
C LEU A 24 -7.72 18.81 -18.21
N LEU A 25 -8.86 18.47 -18.82
CA LEU A 25 -10.08 19.27 -18.77
C LEU A 25 -10.94 18.94 -17.57
N SER A 26 -11.12 17.65 -17.29
CA SER A 26 -11.90 17.20 -16.14
C SER A 26 -11.37 15.86 -15.62
N PHE A 27 -11.56 15.65 -14.32
CA PHE A 27 -11.38 14.37 -13.66
C PHE A 27 -12.57 14.14 -12.73
N THR A 28 -13.17 12.96 -12.82
CA THR A 28 -14.32 12.56 -12.01
C THR A 28 -14.09 11.16 -11.49
N GLU A 29 -14.34 10.99 -10.21
CA GLU A 29 -14.31 9.71 -9.53
C GLU A 29 -15.71 9.35 -9.03
N LYS A 30 -16.09 8.08 -9.19
CA LYS A 30 -17.37 7.53 -8.71
C LYS A 30 -17.11 6.22 -8.00
N GLY A 31 -17.29 6.23 -6.68
CA GLY A 31 -17.39 5.03 -5.85
C GLY A 31 -18.85 4.68 -5.59
N LYS A 32 -19.13 3.42 -5.42
CA LYS A 32 -20.45 2.92 -4.99
C LYS A 32 -20.31 2.25 -3.64
N VAL A 33 -21.27 2.52 -2.74
CA VAL A 33 -21.37 1.88 -1.44
C VAL A 33 -22.52 0.87 -1.49
N SER A 34 -22.23 -0.38 -1.18
CA SER A 34 -23.22 -1.42 -0.97
C SER A 34 -23.59 -1.45 0.51
N ILE A 35 -24.89 -1.22 0.79
CA ILE A 35 -25.43 -1.14 2.14
C ILE A 35 -26.19 -2.43 2.44
N TYR A 36 -25.84 -3.09 3.54
CA TYR A 36 -26.49 -4.31 4.00
C TYR A 36 -27.50 -4.00 5.09
N ASN A 37 -28.76 -4.33 4.84
CA ASN A 37 -29.86 -4.09 5.76
C ASN A 37 -30.67 -5.37 5.96
N ASN A 38 -31.23 -5.54 7.16
CA ASN A 38 -32.21 -6.58 7.45
C ASN A 38 -33.56 -5.95 7.83
N LYS A 39 -34.64 -6.53 7.33
CA LYS A 39 -36.01 -6.07 7.62
C LYS A 39 -36.82 -7.21 8.21
N GLY A 40 -37.32 -7.03 9.41
CA GLY A 40 -38.24 -7.96 10.07
C GLY A 40 -39.65 -7.90 9.48
N MET A 41 -40.46 -8.96 9.72
CA MET A 41 -41.87 -8.96 9.35
C MET A 41 -42.60 -7.86 10.13
N ASN A 42 -43.40 -7.02 9.44
CA ASN A 42 -44.12 -5.87 9.99
C ASN A 42 -43.23 -4.75 10.61
N GLN A 43 -41.96 -4.69 10.25
CA GLN A 43 -41.07 -3.60 10.65
C GLN A 43 -41.14 -2.47 9.63
N ASP A 44 -41.36 -1.21 10.10
CA ASP A 44 -41.13 -0.03 9.29
C ASP A 44 -39.63 0.28 9.26
N GLY A 45 -39.10 0.58 8.08
CA GLY A 45 -37.65 0.77 7.89
C GLY A 45 -36.88 -0.56 7.86
N SER A 46 -35.59 -0.50 8.15
CA SER A 46 -34.69 -1.67 8.20
C SER A 46 -33.57 -1.44 9.23
N THR A 47 -32.99 -2.52 9.72
CA THR A 47 -31.82 -2.49 10.61
C THR A 47 -30.56 -2.51 9.76
N TYR A 48 -29.70 -1.50 9.93
CA TYR A 48 -28.39 -1.42 9.27
C TYR A 48 -27.45 -2.52 9.83
N LEU A 49 -26.85 -3.32 8.96
CA LEU A 49 -25.92 -4.39 9.32
C LEU A 49 -24.46 -4.05 8.97
N GLY A 50 -24.25 -3.14 8.01
CA GLY A 50 -22.92 -2.76 7.55
C GLY A 50 -22.93 -2.25 6.12
N ASN A 51 -21.76 -1.86 5.65
CA ASN A 51 -21.54 -1.48 4.25
C ASN A 51 -20.17 -1.94 3.76
N THR A 52 -20.04 -1.98 2.43
CA THR A 52 -18.75 -2.15 1.74
C THR A 52 -18.66 -1.15 0.60
N ILE A 53 -17.45 -0.74 0.28
CA ILE A 53 -17.17 0.09 -0.90
C ILE A 53 -16.90 -0.86 -2.07
N ASP A 54 -17.65 -0.71 -3.15
CA ASP A 54 -17.47 -1.48 -4.37
C ASP A 54 -16.28 -0.91 -5.19
N ILE A 55 -16.05 -1.50 -6.36
CA ILE A 55 -15.05 -0.99 -7.32
C ILE A 55 -15.28 0.49 -7.63
N SER A 56 -14.20 1.24 -7.81
CA SER A 56 -14.24 2.66 -8.16
C SER A 56 -14.06 2.85 -9.66
N SER A 57 -14.93 3.67 -10.28
CA SER A 57 -14.77 4.12 -11.66
C SER A 57 -14.22 5.53 -11.69
N LYS A 58 -13.23 5.76 -12.55
CA LYS A 58 -12.60 7.06 -12.74
C LYS A 58 -12.71 7.45 -14.21
N SER A 59 -13.07 8.70 -14.49
CA SER A 59 -13.12 9.21 -15.86
C SER A 59 -12.41 10.54 -15.97
N MET A 60 -11.73 10.74 -17.08
CA MET A 60 -11.06 12.00 -17.38
C MET A 60 -11.26 12.41 -18.82
N GLU A 61 -11.42 13.72 -19.03
CA GLU A 61 -11.43 14.33 -20.35
C GLU A 61 -10.12 15.10 -20.53
N VAL A 62 -9.44 14.85 -21.64
CA VAL A 62 -8.14 15.43 -21.97
C VAL A 62 -8.22 16.10 -23.33
N ALA A 63 -7.71 17.33 -23.45
CA ALA A 63 -7.47 17.94 -24.76
C ALA A 63 -6.03 17.67 -25.19
N ILE A 64 -5.86 17.15 -26.38
CA ILE A 64 -4.57 16.96 -27.03
C ILE A 64 -4.40 18.12 -28.02
N ILE A 65 -3.39 18.95 -27.81
CA ILE A 65 -3.12 20.17 -28.56
C ILE A 65 -1.76 20.00 -29.25
N ALA A 66 -1.71 20.22 -30.55
CA ALA A 66 -0.51 20.09 -31.36
C ALA A 66 -0.35 21.33 -32.28
N ASP A 67 0.86 21.58 -32.74
CA ASP A 67 1.16 22.66 -33.66
C ASP A 67 0.87 22.28 -35.13
N SER A 68 0.80 20.95 -35.40
CA SER A 68 0.51 20.40 -36.71
C SER A 68 -0.35 19.16 -36.68
N GLU A 69 -0.98 18.80 -37.78
CA GLU A 69 -1.76 17.57 -37.93
C GLU A 69 -0.89 16.30 -37.74
N GLU A 70 0.33 16.31 -38.26
CA GLU A 70 1.28 15.21 -38.11
C GLU A 70 1.65 14.99 -36.66
N GLU A 71 1.91 16.05 -35.93
CA GLU A 71 2.21 16.00 -34.50
C GLU A 71 0.99 15.49 -33.69
N LEU A 72 -0.22 15.91 -34.06
CA LEU A 72 -1.44 15.43 -33.42
C LEU A 72 -1.62 13.92 -33.59
N ILE A 73 -1.30 13.38 -34.76
CA ILE A 73 -1.32 11.92 -35.01
C ILE A 73 -0.31 11.21 -34.11
N ASN A 74 0.92 11.73 -34.02
CA ASN A 74 1.96 11.17 -33.18
C ASN A 74 1.56 11.18 -31.69
N TYR A 75 0.93 12.26 -31.22
CA TYR A 75 0.42 12.32 -29.84
C TYR A 75 -0.71 11.31 -29.58
N ARG A 76 -1.61 11.11 -30.54
CA ARG A 76 -2.66 10.08 -30.44
C ARG A 76 -2.07 8.68 -30.38
N ASP A 77 -1.05 8.40 -31.18
CA ASP A 77 -0.36 7.09 -31.15
C ASP A 77 0.36 6.85 -29.82
N LYS A 78 1.01 7.88 -29.27
CA LYS A 78 1.60 7.82 -27.93
C LYS A 78 0.53 7.56 -26.89
N PHE A 79 -0.60 8.24 -26.99
CA PHE A 79 -1.74 8.10 -26.07
C PHE A 79 -2.29 6.67 -26.10
N ASN A 80 -2.54 6.11 -27.29
CA ASN A 80 -3.00 4.74 -27.47
C ASN A 80 -2.02 3.70 -26.92
N LYS A 81 -0.71 3.93 -27.03
CA LYS A 81 0.32 3.04 -26.48
C LYS A 81 0.33 3.05 -24.96
N VAL A 82 0.22 4.22 -24.35
CA VAL A 82 0.26 4.36 -22.88
C VAL A 82 -1.03 3.84 -22.27
N PHE A 83 -2.20 4.23 -22.79
CA PHE A 83 -3.53 3.84 -22.29
C PHE A 83 -4.07 2.57 -22.97
N ASN A 84 -3.20 1.59 -23.17
CA ASN A 84 -3.58 0.33 -23.81
C ASN A 84 -4.19 -0.64 -22.79
N PRO A 85 -5.50 -0.96 -22.87
CA PRO A 85 -6.16 -1.86 -21.90
C PRO A 85 -5.62 -3.30 -21.93
N LYS A 86 -4.97 -3.72 -23.03
CA LYS A 86 -4.36 -5.06 -23.13
C LYS A 86 -3.13 -5.26 -22.24
N LEU A 87 -2.54 -4.19 -21.73
CA LEU A 87 -1.39 -4.27 -20.82
C LEU A 87 -1.80 -4.65 -19.37
N GLY A 88 -3.09 -4.63 -19.05
CA GLY A 88 -3.59 -4.89 -17.71
C GLY A 88 -3.53 -3.67 -16.80
N GLU A 89 -3.46 -3.91 -15.50
CA GLU A 89 -3.47 -2.86 -14.50
C GLU A 89 -2.20 -2.01 -14.51
N GLY A 90 -2.40 -0.70 -14.39
CA GLY A 90 -1.36 0.31 -14.19
C GLY A 90 -1.63 1.13 -12.93
N TYR A 91 -0.91 2.21 -12.77
CA TYR A 91 -1.10 3.15 -11.67
C TYR A 91 -1.54 4.51 -12.20
N LEU A 92 -2.61 5.03 -11.63
CA LEU A 92 -2.99 6.42 -11.79
C LEU A 92 -2.50 7.17 -10.54
N VAL A 93 -1.65 8.18 -10.76
CA VAL A 93 -1.05 9.01 -9.72
C VAL A 93 -1.71 10.37 -9.77
N TYR A 94 -2.21 10.83 -8.62
CA TYR A 94 -2.74 12.17 -8.43
C TYR A 94 -1.72 13.01 -7.66
N ILE A 95 -1.42 14.17 -8.20
CA ILE A 95 -0.41 15.07 -7.63
C ILE A 95 -1.05 16.46 -7.50
N ASP A 96 -1.07 16.99 -6.29
CA ASP A 96 -1.37 18.39 -6.05
C ASP A 96 -0.27 19.07 -5.23
N SER A 97 -0.55 20.22 -4.60
CA SER A 97 0.43 20.96 -3.80
C SER A 97 0.70 20.34 -2.41
N ILE A 98 -0.13 19.39 -1.97
CA ILE A 98 -0.13 18.86 -0.61
C ILE A 98 0.06 17.34 -0.60
N LYS A 99 -0.56 16.64 -1.56
CA LYS A 99 -0.59 15.18 -1.60
C LYS A 99 -0.09 14.65 -2.95
N GLU A 100 0.61 13.53 -2.87
CA GLU A 100 0.93 12.68 -4.00
C GLU A 100 0.50 11.26 -3.67
N ILE A 101 -0.56 10.78 -4.32
CA ILE A 101 -1.17 9.48 -4.04
C ILE A 101 -1.43 8.72 -5.33
N LYS A 102 -1.46 7.40 -5.24
CA LYS A 102 -1.67 6.50 -6.38
C LYS A 102 -2.85 5.57 -6.15
N THR A 103 -3.47 5.14 -7.24
CA THR A 103 -4.43 4.03 -7.22
C THR A 103 -4.11 3.07 -8.36
N LYS A 104 -4.28 1.79 -8.09
CA LYS A 104 -4.10 0.75 -9.10
C LYS A 104 -5.40 0.62 -9.91
N CYS A 105 -5.32 0.77 -11.21
CA CYS A 105 -6.51 0.75 -12.07
C CYS A 105 -6.23 0.16 -13.45
N LEU A 106 -7.30 -0.30 -14.09
CA LEU A 106 -7.33 -0.79 -15.45
C LEU A 106 -7.99 0.25 -16.34
N VAL A 107 -7.42 0.52 -17.52
CA VAL A 107 -8.13 1.24 -18.59
C VAL A 107 -9.23 0.34 -19.11
N ASP A 108 -10.50 0.69 -18.90
CA ASP A 108 -11.65 -0.17 -19.17
C ASP A 108 -12.30 0.08 -20.52
N ALA A 109 -11.92 1.15 -21.22
CA ALA A 109 -12.35 1.42 -22.58
C ALA A 109 -11.19 1.93 -23.45
N LEU A 110 -11.28 1.73 -24.75
CA LEU A 110 -10.34 2.33 -25.69
C LEU A 110 -10.44 3.86 -25.63
N PRO A 111 -9.32 4.59 -25.73
CA PRO A 111 -9.34 6.04 -25.79
C PRO A 111 -10.26 6.53 -26.92
N TYR A 112 -11.28 7.31 -26.57
CA TYR A 112 -12.23 7.85 -27.53
C TYR A 112 -11.84 9.28 -27.90
N PHE A 113 -11.44 9.48 -29.16
CA PHE A 113 -11.02 10.78 -29.69
C PHE A 113 -12.16 11.45 -30.46
N SER A 114 -12.47 12.69 -30.09
CA SER A 114 -13.34 13.58 -30.86
C SER A 114 -12.55 14.77 -31.40
N SER A 115 -12.66 15.04 -32.68
CA SER A 115 -11.99 16.18 -33.31
C SER A 115 -12.71 17.47 -32.94
N VAL A 116 -11.94 18.48 -32.50
CA VAL A 116 -12.42 19.84 -32.28
C VAL A 116 -12.07 20.72 -33.50
N ASN A 117 -10.82 20.60 -33.95
CA ASN A 117 -10.30 21.21 -35.18
C ASN A 117 -9.09 20.40 -35.67
N SER A 118 -8.37 20.88 -36.68
CA SER A 118 -7.21 20.20 -37.28
C SER A 118 -6.07 19.94 -36.28
N ASN A 119 -5.94 20.75 -35.24
CA ASN A 119 -4.80 20.73 -34.31
C ASN A 119 -5.20 20.34 -32.88
N VAL A 120 -6.49 20.13 -32.63
CA VAL A 120 -7.00 19.83 -31.26
C VAL A 120 -7.96 18.68 -31.29
N ASN A 121 -7.69 17.65 -30.50
CA ASN A 121 -8.61 16.57 -30.23
C ASN A 121 -8.94 16.53 -28.75
N LYS A 122 -10.19 16.16 -28.42
CA LYS A 122 -10.56 15.76 -27.08
C LYS A 122 -10.52 14.24 -26.97
N CYS A 123 -10.08 13.74 -25.85
CA CYS A 123 -10.07 12.32 -25.54
C CYS A 123 -10.77 12.07 -24.22
N LEU A 124 -11.69 11.11 -24.22
CA LEU A 124 -12.30 10.57 -23.02
C LEU A 124 -11.60 9.25 -22.65
N LEU A 125 -11.16 9.16 -21.40
CA LEU A 125 -10.57 7.97 -20.80
C LEU A 125 -11.41 7.54 -19.61
N THR A 126 -11.57 6.23 -19.49
CA THR A 126 -12.24 5.61 -18.33
C THR A 126 -11.37 4.52 -17.73
N PHE A 127 -11.46 4.40 -16.41
CA PHE A 127 -10.69 3.45 -15.62
C PHE A 127 -11.57 2.79 -14.58
N THR A 128 -11.26 1.54 -14.32
CA THR A 128 -11.84 0.78 -13.21
C THR A 128 -10.74 0.40 -12.24
N ALA A 129 -10.91 0.75 -10.96
CA ALA A 129 -10.04 0.35 -9.87
C ALA A 129 -10.72 -0.74 -9.04
N SER A 130 -10.13 -1.94 -9.02
CA SER A 130 -10.63 -3.08 -8.23
C SER A 130 -10.49 -2.82 -6.73
N ASN A 131 -9.37 -2.18 -6.30
CA ASN A 131 -9.25 -1.58 -4.99
C ASN A 131 -9.72 -0.13 -5.10
N PRO A 132 -10.81 0.27 -4.42
CA PRO A 132 -11.39 1.60 -4.57
C PRO A 132 -10.55 2.73 -3.95
N PHE A 133 -9.57 2.38 -3.13
CA PHE A 133 -8.80 3.35 -2.34
C PHE A 133 -7.60 3.92 -3.11
N TRP A 134 -7.28 5.15 -2.75
CA TRP A 134 -6.01 5.76 -3.06
C TRP A 134 -5.00 5.37 -1.98
N MET A 135 -3.73 5.34 -2.32
CA MET A 135 -2.64 4.92 -1.45
C MET A 135 -1.48 5.91 -1.58
N ASP A 136 -0.70 6.06 -0.53
CA ASP A 136 0.56 6.80 -0.62
C ASP A 136 1.50 6.20 -1.65
N ILE A 137 2.37 7.05 -2.21
CA ILE A 137 3.37 6.60 -3.20
C ILE A 137 4.37 5.66 -2.55
N GLU A 138 4.82 6.00 -1.34
CA GLU A 138 5.80 5.23 -0.60
C GLU A 138 5.15 4.42 0.52
N GLU A 139 5.73 3.28 0.83
CA GLU A 139 5.36 2.44 1.96
C GLU A 139 5.95 3.05 3.24
N SER A 140 5.11 3.28 4.24
CA SER A 140 5.54 3.71 5.56
C SER A 140 6.13 2.55 6.35
N LYS A 141 7.08 2.85 7.23
CA LYS A 141 7.82 1.86 8.01
C LYS A 141 7.79 2.22 9.49
N ALA A 142 7.48 1.23 10.33
CA ALA A 142 7.59 1.31 11.77
C ALA A 142 8.49 0.17 12.29
N GLU A 143 9.58 0.53 12.92
CA GLU A 143 10.52 -0.42 13.52
C GLU A 143 10.11 -0.68 14.96
N VAL A 144 9.81 -1.95 15.27
CA VAL A 144 9.24 -2.35 16.57
C VAL A 144 10.33 -2.84 17.52
N ALA A 145 11.37 -3.46 16.97
CA ALA A 145 12.50 -3.99 17.72
C ALA A 145 13.79 -3.66 17.00
N LEU A 146 14.57 -2.77 17.58
CA LEU A 146 15.85 -2.32 17.03
C LEU A 146 16.96 -2.33 18.05
N TRP A 147 18.17 -2.53 17.54
CA TRP A 147 19.39 -2.21 18.24
C TRP A 147 19.77 -0.76 18.01
N LYS A 148 19.97 0.01 19.08
CA LYS A 148 20.62 1.32 19.03
C LYS A 148 22.12 1.17 19.24
N GLY A 149 22.90 1.74 18.33
CA GLY A 149 24.34 1.87 18.52
C GLY A 149 24.65 2.96 19.54
N ASP A 150 25.41 2.63 20.57
CA ASP A 150 25.88 3.59 21.60
C ASP A 150 27.29 4.08 21.31
N PHE A 151 27.80 3.77 20.13
CA PHE A 151 29.14 4.19 19.75
C PHE A 151 29.17 5.70 19.46
N CYS A 152 29.89 6.46 20.31
CA CYS A 152 30.19 7.87 20.09
C CYS A 152 31.71 8.12 20.21
N PHE A 153 32.22 9.13 19.52
CA PHE A 153 33.59 9.56 19.66
C PHE A 153 33.73 10.38 20.94
N ASP A 154 34.74 10.15 21.67
CA ASP A 154 35.34 10.31 22.97
C ASP A 154 35.17 9.03 23.77
N LEU A 155 35.80 7.96 23.20
CA LEU A 155 35.67 6.60 23.71
C LEU A 155 36.58 6.41 24.93
N GLU A 156 35.98 6.41 26.13
CA GLU A 156 36.64 5.93 27.33
C GLU A 156 36.24 4.48 27.59
N ILE A 157 37.19 3.57 27.46
CA ILE A 157 37.02 2.16 27.83
C ILE A 157 37.27 2.02 29.31
N GLN A 158 36.26 1.80 30.10
CA GLN A 158 36.42 1.52 31.53
C GLN A 158 36.95 0.08 31.71
N GLU A 159 37.99 -0.06 32.53
CA GLU A 159 38.73 -1.32 32.73
C GLU A 159 37.86 -2.43 33.35
N ASP A 160 36.84 -2.08 34.12
CA ASP A 160 35.97 -3.01 34.87
C ASP A 160 34.67 -3.36 34.17
N THR A 161 34.14 -2.57 33.23
CA THR A 161 32.82 -2.76 32.64
C THR A 161 32.82 -2.97 31.12
N GLY A 162 33.98 -2.74 30.47
CA GLY A 162 34.10 -2.86 29.00
C GLY A 162 33.35 -1.75 28.25
N ILE A 163 33.06 -1.99 26.99
CA ILE A 163 32.26 -1.10 26.12
C ILE A 163 30.99 -1.79 25.69
N GLU A 164 29.88 -1.11 25.89
CA GLU A 164 28.62 -1.45 25.26
C GLU A 164 28.55 -0.72 23.90
N ILE A 165 28.68 -1.46 22.80
CA ILE A 165 28.70 -0.90 21.43
C ILE A 165 27.29 -0.57 20.96
N GLY A 166 26.28 -1.14 21.60
CA GLY A 166 24.88 -0.90 21.36
C GLY A 166 24.00 -1.65 22.34
N HIS A 167 22.84 -1.11 22.60
CA HIS A 167 21.81 -1.74 23.41
C HIS A 167 20.52 -1.91 22.61
N ARG A 168 19.74 -2.88 23.02
CA ARG A 168 18.38 -3.04 22.48
C ARG A 168 17.46 -2.07 23.19
N GLU A 169 16.60 -1.36 22.43
CA GLU A 169 15.55 -0.58 23.05
C GLU A 169 14.61 -1.51 23.85
N PRO A 170 14.36 -1.20 25.13
CA PRO A 170 13.63 -2.10 26.01
C PRO A 170 12.13 -2.14 25.71
N SER A 171 11.63 -1.37 24.74
CA SER A 171 10.21 -1.33 24.42
C SER A 171 9.82 -2.48 23.52
N LEU A 172 9.02 -3.42 24.05
CA LEU A 172 8.36 -4.47 23.27
C LEU A 172 7.10 -3.96 22.55
N ILE A 173 6.71 -2.68 22.76
CA ILE A 173 5.47 -2.08 22.28
C ILE A 173 5.82 -0.87 21.42
N VAL A 174 5.21 -0.81 20.24
CA VAL A 174 5.29 0.35 19.34
C VAL A 174 3.89 0.84 19.00
N ASN A 175 3.75 2.16 18.90
CA ASN A 175 2.57 2.78 18.31
C ASN A 175 2.81 3.01 16.81
N VAL A 176 1.93 2.45 15.98
CA VAL A 176 1.91 2.66 14.54
C VAL A 176 0.68 3.48 14.21
N PHE A 177 0.90 4.68 13.70
CA PHE A 177 -0.16 5.63 13.39
C PHE A 177 -0.55 5.53 11.92
N ASN A 178 -1.82 5.20 11.64
CA ASN A 178 -2.39 5.22 10.30
C ASN A 178 -3.16 6.54 10.11
N ASP A 179 -2.63 7.43 9.29
CA ASP A 179 -3.25 8.73 8.93
C ASP A 179 -4.21 8.63 7.74
N GLY A 180 -4.44 7.42 7.24
CA GLY A 180 -5.43 7.16 6.20
C GLY A 180 -6.87 7.28 6.67
N ASP A 181 -7.81 7.31 5.70
CA ASP A 181 -9.25 7.39 5.96
C ASP A 181 -9.87 6.03 6.33
N VAL A 182 -9.17 4.93 6.03
CA VAL A 182 -9.65 3.56 6.22
C VAL A 182 -8.56 2.65 6.78
N GLU A 183 -8.97 1.50 7.30
CA GLU A 183 -8.04 0.45 7.68
C GLU A 183 -7.22 -0.04 6.47
N CYS A 184 -5.98 -0.42 6.70
CA CYS A 184 -5.12 -0.98 5.67
C CYS A 184 -4.42 -2.26 6.13
N GLY A 185 -4.04 -3.11 5.17
CA GLY A 185 -3.20 -4.25 5.43
C GLY A 185 -1.78 -3.83 5.81
N ILE A 186 -1.11 -4.70 6.56
CA ILE A 186 0.30 -4.52 6.94
C ILE A 186 1.16 -5.63 6.35
N LYS A 187 2.45 -5.32 6.23
CA LYS A 187 3.50 -6.30 5.98
C LYS A 187 4.40 -6.33 7.21
N VAL A 188 4.48 -7.47 7.87
CA VAL A 188 5.33 -7.70 9.05
C VAL A 188 6.53 -8.52 8.64
N GLU A 189 7.71 -8.03 8.98
CA GLU A 189 8.97 -8.76 8.81
C GLU A 189 9.52 -9.15 10.18
N PHE A 190 9.69 -10.45 10.40
CA PHE A 190 10.46 -11.02 11.49
C PHE A 190 11.84 -11.37 10.97
N LYS A 191 12.90 -10.79 11.54
CA LYS A 191 14.28 -11.08 11.19
C LYS A 191 14.99 -11.66 12.41
N ALA A 192 15.55 -12.84 12.24
CA ALA A 192 16.31 -13.53 13.29
C ALA A 192 17.79 -13.19 13.18
N LEU A 193 18.37 -12.57 14.22
CA LEU A 193 19.82 -12.32 14.34
C LEU A 193 20.57 -13.58 14.78
N ALA A 194 19.93 -14.42 15.58
CA ALA A 194 20.33 -15.76 15.97
C ALA A 194 19.06 -16.61 16.04
N THR A 195 19.12 -17.83 16.56
CA THR A 195 17.94 -18.70 16.67
C THR A 195 16.82 -18.03 17.47
N VAL A 196 15.59 -18.01 16.89
CA VAL A 196 14.35 -17.52 17.51
C VAL A 196 13.27 -18.58 17.39
N ILE A 197 12.49 -18.78 18.45
CA ILE A 197 11.44 -19.81 18.47
C ILE A 197 10.07 -19.15 18.49
N ASN A 198 9.26 -19.48 17.48
CA ASN A 198 7.84 -19.10 17.37
C ASN A 198 7.59 -17.58 17.54
N PRO A 199 8.11 -16.75 16.63
CA PRO A 199 7.88 -15.31 16.68
C PRO A 199 6.40 -14.96 16.51
N SER A 200 5.97 -13.90 17.16
CA SER A 200 4.59 -13.41 17.09
C SER A 200 4.49 -11.90 17.22
N ILE A 201 3.38 -11.36 16.76
CA ILE A 201 2.98 -9.97 16.95
C ILE A 201 1.51 -9.91 17.35
N VAL A 202 1.17 -9.05 18.29
CA VAL A 202 -0.19 -8.87 18.80
C VAL A 202 -0.59 -7.42 18.77
N ASN A 203 -1.80 -7.12 18.33
CA ASN A 203 -2.42 -5.82 18.51
C ASN A 203 -2.99 -5.76 19.94
N ILE A 204 -2.50 -4.79 20.73
CA ILE A 204 -2.86 -4.69 22.16
C ILE A 204 -4.33 -4.30 22.35
N TYR A 205 -4.91 -3.55 21.43
CA TYR A 205 -6.30 -3.09 21.55
C TYR A 205 -7.29 -4.21 21.20
N SER A 206 -7.10 -4.90 20.07
CA SER A 206 -8.01 -5.98 19.63
C SER A 206 -7.69 -7.32 20.29
N GLN A 207 -6.51 -7.50 20.88
CA GLN A 207 -5.96 -8.76 21.36
C GLN A 207 -5.81 -9.83 20.27
N GLU A 208 -5.95 -9.46 19.01
CA GLU A 208 -5.66 -10.31 17.87
C GLU A 208 -4.16 -10.43 17.65
N PHE A 209 -3.72 -11.58 17.15
CA PHE A 209 -2.31 -11.83 16.96
C PHE A 209 -2.01 -12.61 15.67
N MET A 210 -0.76 -12.52 15.22
CA MET A 210 -0.16 -13.42 14.22
C MET A 210 1.05 -14.10 14.85
N LYS A 211 1.11 -15.43 14.76
CA LYS A 211 2.20 -16.26 15.29
C LYS A 211 2.66 -17.24 14.21
N ILE A 212 3.98 -17.44 14.15
CA ILE A 212 4.61 -18.42 13.29
C ILE A 212 5.20 -19.53 14.15
N ASN A 213 4.68 -20.74 14.00
CA ASN A 213 5.15 -21.94 14.70
C ASN A 213 6.37 -22.53 13.98
N LYS A 214 7.52 -21.87 14.09
CA LYS A 214 8.77 -22.25 13.45
C LYS A 214 9.97 -21.81 14.27
N VAL A 215 10.99 -22.66 14.29
CA VAL A 215 12.34 -22.26 14.73
C VAL A 215 13.00 -21.53 13.58
N MET A 216 13.28 -20.25 13.76
CA MET A 216 14.02 -19.43 12.79
C MET A 216 15.52 -19.59 13.01
N GLU A 217 16.26 -19.69 11.92
CA GLU A 217 17.71 -19.72 11.91
C GLU A 217 18.30 -18.30 11.86
N ALA A 218 19.58 -18.16 12.22
CA ALA A 218 20.30 -16.88 12.10
C ALA A 218 20.28 -16.37 10.66
N GLY A 219 19.87 -15.11 10.45
CA GLY A 219 19.75 -14.47 9.14
C GLY A 219 18.46 -14.79 8.38
N GLU A 220 17.56 -15.63 8.92
CA GLU A 220 16.26 -15.88 8.32
C GLU A 220 15.33 -14.69 8.50
N ILE A 221 14.60 -14.35 7.42
CA ILE A 221 13.55 -13.33 7.43
C ILE A 221 12.23 -13.98 7.06
N ILE A 222 11.24 -13.87 7.94
CA ILE A 222 9.86 -14.28 7.64
C ILE A 222 9.02 -13.02 7.41
N THR A 223 8.40 -12.94 6.23
CA THR A 223 7.54 -11.84 5.82
C THR A 223 6.10 -12.31 5.77
N MET A 224 5.21 -11.59 6.45
CA MET A 224 3.76 -11.81 6.41
C MET A 224 3.05 -10.59 5.83
N THR A 225 2.22 -10.77 4.81
CA THR A 225 1.34 -9.73 4.27
C THR A 225 -0.10 -10.03 4.63
N THR A 226 -0.88 -8.99 4.98
CA THR A 226 -2.23 -9.14 5.51
C THR A 226 -3.31 -8.48 4.65
N GLY A 227 -2.90 -7.80 3.56
CA GLY A 227 -3.81 -7.11 2.66
C GLY A 227 -4.85 -8.04 2.03
N PHE A 228 -6.03 -7.52 1.78
CA PHE A 228 -7.06 -8.28 1.06
C PHE A 228 -6.58 -8.62 -0.35
N GLY A 229 -6.63 -9.93 -0.69
CA GLY A 229 -6.13 -10.43 -1.97
C GLY A 229 -4.61 -10.63 -2.06
N ASP A 230 -3.85 -10.28 -1.00
CA ASP A 230 -2.38 -10.44 -0.95
C ASP A 230 -1.90 -11.03 0.38
N LYS A 231 -2.64 -12.01 0.92
CA LYS A 231 -2.24 -12.72 2.14
C LYS A 231 -1.18 -13.76 1.81
N LYS A 232 0.04 -13.54 2.33
CA LYS A 232 1.19 -14.43 2.13
C LYS A 232 1.99 -14.55 3.42
N VAL A 233 2.67 -15.69 3.54
CA VAL A 233 3.74 -15.91 4.53
C VAL A 233 4.91 -16.54 3.78
N GLU A 234 6.02 -15.85 3.74
CA GLU A 234 7.22 -16.24 3.03
C GLU A 234 8.42 -16.23 3.98
N SER A 235 9.27 -17.23 3.85
CA SER A 235 10.56 -17.32 4.55
C SER A 235 11.69 -17.15 3.55
N ASN A 236 12.60 -16.25 3.84
CA ASN A 236 13.84 -16.06 3.10
C ASN A 236 15.03 -16.43 3.99
N LEU A 237 15.78 -17.43 3.57
CA LEU A 237 17.03 -17.82 4.19
C LEU A 237 18.11 -17.93 3.12
N ASN A 238 19.22 -17.23 3.30
CA ASN A 238 20.36 -17.19 2.36
C ASN A 238 19.97 -16.80 0.91
N GLY A 239 18.96 -15.91 0.77
CA GLY A 239 18.47 -15.46 -0.54
C GLY A 239 17.47 -16.43 -1.21
N ILE A 240 17.14 -17.54 -0.57
CA ILE A 240 16.14 -18.49 -1.06
C ILE A 240 14.80 -18.20 -0.37
N THR A 241 13.81 -17.78 -1.16
CA THR A 241 12.46 -17.53 -0.67
C THR A 241 11.59 -18.76 -0.84
N THR A 242 10.93 -19.18 0.23
CA THR A 242 10.01 -20.32 0.27
C THR A 242 8.68 -19.92 0.89
N ASN A 243 7.61 -20.62 0.48
CA ASN A 243 6.31 -20.42 1.12
C ASN A 243 6.34 -21.01 2.53
N ALA A 244 6.01 -20.19 3.52
CA ALA A 244 5.99 -20.54 4.95
C ALA A 244 4.57 -20.48 5.54
N PHE A 245 3.53 -20.44 4.70
CA PHE A 245 2.14 -20.30 5.15
C PHE A 245 1.68 -21.45 6.05
N ASN A 246 2.25 -22.65 5.91
CA ASN A 246 1.96 -23.81 6.76
C ASN A 246 2.45 -23.69 8.20
N TYR A 247 3.31 -22.71 8.50
CA TYR A 247 3.79 -22.46 9.87
C TYR A 247 2.92 -21.44 10.64
N ILE A 248 1.93 -20.81 10.00
CA ILE A 248 1.04 -19.89 10.69
C ILE A 248 0.22 -20.64 11.74
N ASP A 249 0.09 -20.08 12.94
CA ASP A 249 -0.77 -20.62 13.98
C ASP A 249 -2.24 -20.54 13.57
N PHE A 250 -3.03 -21.59 13.82
CA PHE A 250 -4.45 -21.64 13.43
C PHE A 250 -5.32 -20.59 14.10
N GLN A 251 -4.92 -20.06 15.24
CA GLN A 251 -5.62 -19.02 15.98
C GLN A 251 -5.21 -17.61 15.51
N SER A 252 -4.24 -17.51 14.60
CA SER A 252 -3.79 -16.24 14.07
C SER A 252 -4.86 -15.55 13.23
N THR A 253 -5.01 -14.24 13.43
CA THR A 253 -5.83 -13.35 12.61
C THR A 253 -4.90 -12.47 11.77
N PHE A 254 -5.16 -12.32 10.47
CA PHE A 254 -4.42 -11.38 9.63
C PHE A 254 -4.74 -9.96 10.06
N LEU A 255 -3.83 -9.39 10.86
CA LEU A 255 -3.99 -8.07 11.48
C LEU A 255 -4.16 -6.99 10.43
N GLN A 256 -5.06 -6.04 10.70
CA GLN A 256 -5.24 -4.82 9.94
C GLN A 256 -4.81 -3.63 10.79
N LEU A 257 -4.34 -2.58 10.15
CA LEU A 257 -3.99 -1.32 10.78
C LEU A 257 -5.21 -0.39 10.72
N ASN A 258 -5.90 -0.24 11.84
CA ASN A 258 -7.02 0.68 11.95
C ASN A 258 -6.57 2.14 11.78
N THR A 259 -7.49 3.04 11.44
CA THR A 259 -7.21 4.48 11.40
C THR A 259 -6.81 4.99 12.78
N GLY A 260 -5.82 5.88 12.82
CA GLY A 260 -5.26 6.44 14.04
C GLY A 260 -4.23 5.53 14.72
N ASP A 261 -4.22 5.54 16.05
CA ASP A 261 -3.21 4.84 16.85
C ASP A 261 -3.44 3.34 16.92
N ASN A 262 -2.37 2.56 16.69
CA ASN A 262 -2.37 1.11 16.80
C ASN A 262 -1.16 0.66 17.63
N LEU A 263 -1.41 0.03 18.76
CA LEU A 263 -0.34 -0.47 19.62
C LEU A 263 -0.06 -1.95 19.32
N PHE A 264 1.14 -2.22 18.84
CA PHE A 264 1.62 -3.58 18.60
C PHE A 264 2.68 -3.99 19.61
N ARG A 265 2.61 -5.23 20.04
CA ARG A 265 3.64 -5.90 20.85
C ARG A 265 4.14 -7.12 20.10
N TYR A 266 5.45 -7.25 19.97
CA TYR A 266 6.05 -8.49 19.48
C TYR A 266 6.46 -9.41 20.62
N ASN A 267 6.57 -10.71 20.33
CA ASN A 267 6.99 -11.73 21.26
C ASN A 267 7.65 -12.90 20.51
N ALA A 268 8.34 -13.74 21.25
CA ALA A 268 8.79 -15.07 20.82
C ALA A 268 8.69 -16.02 22.00
N ASP A 269 8.50 -17.32 21.75
CA ASP A 269 8.45 -18.30 22.85
C ASP A 269 9.83 -18.42 23.52
N GLU A 270 10.93 -18.32 22.72
CA GLU A 270 12.30 -18.28 23.24
C GLU A 270 13.17 -17.33 22.41
N ASN A 271 14.18 -16.75 23.03
CA ASN A 271 15.23 -15.93 22.43
C ASN A 271 14.69 -14.63 21.74
N ILE A 272 13.73 -13.99 22.37
CA ILE A 272 13.12 -12.74 21.87
C ILE A 272 14.17 -11.66 21.60
N ASP A 273 15.29 -11.66 22.30
CA ASP A 273 16.37 -10.69 22.14
C ASP A 273 17.08 -10.79 20.78
N ASN A 274 16.95 -11.91 20.10
CA ASN A 274 17.49 -12.11 18.76
C ASN A 274 16.48 -11.78 17.64
N LEU A 275 15.29 -11.30 17.98
CA LEU A 275 14.23 -10.99 17.02
C LEU A 275 14.19 -9.49 16.73
N GLU A 276 14.40 -9.10 15.46
CA GLU A 276 14.03 -7.78 14.93
C GLU A 276 12.67 -7.84 14.26
N VAL A 277 11.81 -6.85 14.49
CA VAL A 277 10.47 -6.79 13.91
C VAL A 277 10.25 -5.44 13.25
N THR A 278 9.80 -5.46 12.01
CA THR A 278 9.46 -4.26 11.26
C THR A 278 8.05 -4.40 10.67
N ILE A 279 7.26 -3.35 10.81
CA ILE A 279 5.92 -3.24 10.22
C ILE A 279 6.00 -2.24 9.08
N TYR A 280 5.54 -2.65 7.88
CA TYR A 280 5.35 -1.78 6.74
C TYR A 280 3.87 -1.67 6.45
N TYR A 281 3.43 -0.50 6.02
CA TYR A 281 2.04 -0.23 5.68
C TYR A 281 1.95 0.93 4.70
N THR A 282 0.84 0.99 3.98
CA THR A 282 0.55 2.10 3.07
C THR A 282 -0.83 2.65 3.43
N PRO A 283 -0.92 3.87 3.99
CA PRO A 283 -2.19 4.52 4.29
C PRO A 283 -3.10 4.55 3.06
N GLN A 284 -4.40 4.41 3.31
CA GLN A 284 -5.42 4.36 2.26
C GLN A 284 -6.45 5.48 2.46
N TYR A 285 -6.84 6.12 1.34
CA TYR A 285 -7.72 7.28 1.31
C TYR A 285 -8.94 7.04 0.43
N LEU A 286 -10.07 7.64 0.81
CA LEU A 286 -11.36 7.48 0.12
C LEU A 286 -11.44 8.23 -1.21
N GLY A 287 -10.64 9.29 -1.39
CA GLY A 287 -10.67 10.09 -2.61
C GLY A 287 -9.59 11.18 -2.67
N VAL A 288 -9.63 12.00 -3.71
CA VAL A 288 -8.69 13.09 -4.02
C VAL A 288 -9.36 14.46 -4.05
#